data_224786cf0425f5964726c7e7e365a93b
#
_entry.id   224786cf0425f5964726c7e7e365a93b
#
_cell.length_a   1.000
_cell.length_b   1.000
_cell.length_c   1.000
_cell.angle_alpha   90.00
_cell.angle_beta   90.00
_cell.angle_gamma   90.00
#
_symmetry.space_group_name_H-M   'P 1'
#
loop_
_entity.id
_entity.type
_entity.pdbx_description
1 polymer ?
#
loop_
_entity_poly.entity_id
_entity_poly.type
_entity_poly.pdbx_seq_one_letter_code
_entity_poly.pdbx_strand_id
1 'polypeptide(L)'
;ALDVTAIELAEQVGGSVVGMTVVLSAAPAGGFTEEEPIVKERLEAISHKAAEKQVPCEVVVEHAETVSQGVLACAARVNATYIVMASRGLGTFGALLLGSETQKVLSQADRPVLVVR
;
A
#
# COMPACT_ATOMS: atom_id res chain seq x y z
N ALA A 1 2.58 7.72 -9.00
CA ALA A 1 2.14 6.57 -9.75
C ALA A 1 1.15 5.69 -9.00
N LEU A 2 1.61 4.94 -8.00
CA LEU A 2 0.71 4.05 -7.26
C LEU A 2 -0.41 4.82 -6.56
N ASP A 3 -0.07 5.85 -5.83
CA ASP A 3 -1.01 6.67 -5.07
C ASP A 3 -1.99 7.41 -5.99
N VAL A 4 -1.50 7.94 -7.10
CA VAL A 4 -2.34 8.62 -8.08
C VAL A 4 -3.36 7.66 -8.69
N THR A 5 -2.92 6.46 -9.06
CA THR A 5 -3.80 5.44 -9.64
C THR A 5 -4.91 5.04 -8.66
N ALA A 6 -4.56 4.81 -7.39
CA ALA A 6 -5.53 4.43 -6.38
C ALA A 6 -6.55 5.54 -6.14
N ILE A 7 -6.08 6.77 -6.05
CA ILE A 7 -6.96 7.93 -5.81
C ILE A 7 -7.90 8.15 -7.00
N GLU A 8 -7.39 8.04 -8.22
CA GLU A 8 -8.22 8.18 -9.42
C GLU A 8 -9.28 7.09 -9.50
N LEU A 9 -8.92 5.85 -9.17
CA LEU A 9 -9.89 4.76 -9.16
C LEU A 9 -10.99 5.03 -8.12
N ALA A 10 -10.62 5.45 -6.92
CA ALA A 10 -11.59 5.77 -5.87
C ALA A 10 -12.50 6.93 -6.30
N GLU A 11 -11.95 7.93 -6.94
CA GLU A 11 -12.73 9.06 -7.44
C GLU A 11 -13.79 8.60 -8.45
N GLN A 12 -13.40 7.72 -9.37
CA GLN A 12 -14.30 7.23 -10.40
C GLN A 12 -15.44 6.38 -9.87
N VAL A 13 -15.18 5.59 -8.83
CA VAL A 13 -16.19 4.70 -8.27
C VAL A 13 -16.94 5.31 -7.08
N GLY A 14 -16.61 6.53 -6.70
CA GLY A 14 -17.23 7.18 -5.55
C GLY A 14 -16.84 6.56 -4.22
N GLY A 15 -15.65 6.00 -4.15
CA GLY A 15 -15.15 5.32 -2.96
C GLY A 15 -14.16 6.14 -2.16
N SER A 16 -13.41 5.45 -1.33
CA SER A 16 -12.38 6.05 -0.48
C SER A 16 -11.08 5.26 -0.57
N VAL A 17 -10.01 5.86 -0.07
CA VAL A 17 -8.68 5.25 -0.09
C VAL A 17 -8.18 5.04 1.34
N VAL A 18 -7.60 3.87 1.57
CA VAL A 18 -6.77 3.64 2.77
C VAL A 18 -5.33 3.54 2.28
N GLY A 19 -4.54 4.54 2.61
CA GLY A 19 -3.10 4.51 2.34
C GLY A 19 -2.40 3.84 3.49
N MET A 20 -1.57 2.84 3.20
CA MET A 20 -0.95 2.08 4.27
C MET A 20 0.51 1.78 3.98
N THR A 21 1.26 1.60 5.04
CA THR A 21 2.61 1.09 4.98
C THR A 21 2.77 -0.03 6.00
N VAL A 22 3.68 -0.95 5.74
CA VAL A 22 3.96 -2.05 6.65
C VAL A 22 5.29 -1.80 7.34
N VAL A 23 5.28 -1.87 8.66
CA VAL A 23 6.48 -1.86 9.50
C VAL A 23 6.74 -3.30 9.93
N LEU A 24 7.90 -3.81 9.57
CA LEU A 24 8.24 -5.20 9.85
C LEU A 24 8.57 -5.36 11.33
N SER A 25 7.83 -6.20 12.00
CA SER A 25 7.98 -6.41 13.45
C SER A 25 9.32 -7.04 13.83
N ALA A 26 9.93 -7.79 12.91
CA ALA A 26 11.23 -8.41 13.09
C ALA A 26 12.33 -7.72 12.28
N ALA A 27 12.14 -6.45 11.91
CA ALA A 27 13.11 -5.72 11.11
C ALA A 27 14.45 -5.60 11.86
N PRO A 28 15.57 -5.85 11.18
CA PRO A 28 16.87 -5.66 11.81
C PRO A 28 17.14 -4.17 12.06
N ALA A 29 18.21 -3.89 12.78
CA ALA A 29 18.63 -2.51 13.01
C ALA A 29 18.75 -1.78 11.67
N GLY A 30 18.08 -0.65 11.52
CA GLY A 30 18.01 0.06 10.26
C GLY A 30 16.71 -0.15 9.47
N GLY A 31 15.81 -1.02 9.95
CA GLY A 31 14.48 -1.13 9.37
C GLY A 31 13.62 0.10 9.67
N PHE A 32 12.54 0.26 8.91
CA PHE A 32 11.64 1.40 9.10
C PHE A 32 10.82 1.27 10.39
N THR A 33 10.61 2.38 11.06
CA THR A 33 9.71 2.49 12.20
C THR A 33 8.60 3.48 11.86
N GLU A 34 7.53 3.47 12.66
CA GLU A 34 6.43 4.42 12.50
C GLU A 34 6.87 5.87 12.56
N GLU A 35 7.93 6.13 13.32
CA GLU A 35 8.40 7.49 13.57
C GLU A 35 9.36 7.99 12.51
N GLU A 36 9.77 7.14 11.59
CA GLU A 36 10.72 7.57 10.58
C GLU A 36 10.13 8.63 9.67
N PRO A 37 10.89 9.70 9.37
CA PRO A 37 10.37 10.79 8.54
C PRO A 37 9.87 10.34 7.18
N ILE A 38 10.53 9.34 6.56
CA ILE A 38 10.14 8.86 5.24
C ILE A 38 8.76 8.20 5.25
N VAL A 39 8.42 7.47 6.32
CA VAL A 39 7.11 6.84 6.46
C VAL A 39 6.03 7.91 6.59
N LYS A 40 6.25 8.87 7.48
CA LYS A 40 5.32 9.98 7.68
C LYS A 40 5.12 10.78 6.41
N GLU A 41 6.20 11.09 5.72
CA GLU A 41 6.17 11.87 4.48
C GLU A 41 5.33 11.17 3.41
N ARG A 42 5.49 9.87 3.24
CA ARG A 42 4.72 9.11 2.25
C ARG A 42 3.24 9.08 2.57
N LEU A 43 2.90 8.86 3.83
CA LEU A 43 1.50 8.84 4.25
C LEU A 43 0.85 10.21 4.11
N GLU A 44 1.57 11.26 4.46
CA GLU A 44 1.07 12.62 4.30
C GLU A 44 0.87 12.98 2.83
N ALA A 45 1.76 12.52 1.94
CA ALA A 45 1.64 12.76 0.51
C ALA A 45 0.37 12.13 -0.06
N ILE A 46 0.05 10.90 0.35
CA ILE A 46 -1.17 10.23 -0.09
C ILE A 46 -2.40 10.99 0.40
N SER A 47 -2.41 11.35 1.68
CA SER A 47 -3.51 12.08 2.28
C SER A 47 -3.75 13.42 1.59
N HIS A 48 -2.66 14.14 1.29
CA HIS A 48 -2.74 15.44 0.62
C HIS A 48 -3.28 15.31 -0.80
N LYS A 49 -2.81 14.35 -1.57
CA LYS A 49 -3.28 14.13 -2.93
C LYS A 49 -4.74 13.72 -2.97
N ALA A 50 -5.17 12.90 -2.02
CA ALA A 50 -6.57 12.51 -1.92
C ALA A 50 -7.46 13.71 -1.60
N ALA A 51 -7.01 14.57 -0.71
CA ALA A 51 -7.75 15.80 -0.36
C ALA A 51 -7.92 16.73 -1.57
N GLU A 52 -6.91 16.85 -2.40
CA GLU A 52 -7.00 17.65 -3.62
C GLU A 52 -8.08 17.14 -4.58
N LYS A 53 -8.34 15.85 -4.59
CA LYS A 53 -9.36 15.21 -5.42
C LYS A 53 -10.68 15.02 -4.69
N GLN A 54 -10.77 15.48 -3.44
CA GLN A 54 -11.95 15.31 -2.60
C GLN A 54 -12.32 13.84 -2.40
N VAL A 55 -11.31 12.97 -2.34
CA VAL A 55 -11.46 11.55 -2.06
C VAL A 55 -11.20 11.33 -0.57
N PRO A 56 -12.14 10.75 0.18
CA PRO A 56 -11.90 10.42 1.58
C PRO A 56 -10.69 9.49 1.71
N CYS A 57 -9.79 9.80 2.63
CA CYS A 57 -8.57 9.04 2.79
C CYS A 57 -8.25 8.84 4.26
N GLU A 58 -7.89 7.62 4.60
CA GLU A 58 -7.36 7.25 5.90
C GLU A 58 -5.97 6.70 5.69
N VAL A 59 -5.05 6.95 6.60
CA VAL A 59 -3.70 6.40 6.54
C VAL A 59 -3.46 5.48 7.73
N VAL A 60 -2.80 4.35 7.47
CA VAL A 60 -2.60 3.28 8.44
C VAL A 60 -1.17 2.80 8.41
N VAL A 61 -0.59 2.58 9.57
CA VAL A 61 0.67 1.87 9.73
C VAL A 61 0.34 0.47 10.23
N GLU A 62 0.71 -0.53 9.48
CA GLU A 62 0.45 -1.93 9.80
C GLU A 62 1.73 -2.60 10.25
N HIS A 63 1.69 -3.31 11.38
CA HIS A 63 2.83 -4.07 11.87
C HIS A 63 2.63 -5.53 11.49
N ALA A 64 3.63 -6.14 10.85
CA ALA A 64 3.55 -7.52 10.43
C ALA A 64 4.94 -8.11 10.25
N GLU A 65 5.03 -9.42 10.11
CA GLU A 65 6.30 -10.10 9.88
C GLU A 65 6.78 -9.95 8.44
N THR A 66 5.84 -9.86 7.49
CA THR A 66 6.14 -9.64 6.07
C THR A 66 5.23 -8.57 5.49
N VAL A 67 5.65 -7.98 4.38
CA VAL A 67 4.85 -6.97 3.70
C VAL A 67 3.51 -7.55 3.25
N SER A 68 3.52 -8.75 2.65
CA SER A 68 2.29 -9.38 2.16
C SER A 68 1.30 -9.64 3.30
N GLN A 69 1.77 -10.12 4.44
CA GLN A 69 0.90 -10.32 5.61
C GLN A 69 0.26 -9.01 6.06
N GLY A 70 1.04 -7.93 6.09
CA GLY A 70 0.52 -6.62 6.49
C GLY A 70 -0.54 -6.10 5.52
N VAL A 71 -0.30 -6.22 4.23
CA VAL A 71 -1.24 -5.78 3.20
C VAL A 71 -2.55 -6.55 3.31
N LEU A 72 -2.48 -7.88 3.42
CA LEU A 72 -3.67 -8.73 3.50
C LEU A 72 -4.46 -8.50 4.78
N ALA A 73 -3.77 -8.33 5.92
CA ALA A 73 -4.42 -8.06 7.19
C ALA A 73 -5.14 -6.71 7.17
N CYS A 74 -4.51 -5.70 6.63
CA CYS A 74 -5.13 -4.37 6.50
C CYS A 74 -6.35 -4.43 5.59
N ALA A 75 -6.23 -5.08 4.44
CA ALA A 75 -7.34 -5.20 3.49
C ALA A 75 -8.54 -5.88 4.12
N ALA A 76 -8.32 -6.92 4.91
CA ALA A 76 -9.39 -7.63 5.61
C ALA A 76 -10.05 -6.74 6.67
N ARG A 77 -9.23 -6.05 7.47
CA ARG A 77 -9.73 -5.21 8.56
C ARG A 77 -10.57 -4.05 8.07
N VAL A 78 -10.16 -3.40 6.99
CA VAL A 78 -10.91 -2.27 6.42
C VAL A 78 -11.96 -2.72 5.40
N ASN A 79 -12.03 -4.01 5.15
CA ASN A 79 -12.93 -4.59 4.15
C ASN A 79 -12.78 -3.91 2.79
N ALA A 80 -11.56 -3.86 2.31
CA ALA A 80 -11.23 -3.20 1.04
C ALA A 80 -11.92 -3.90 -0.13
N THR A 81 -12.40 -3.12 -1.08
CA THR A 81 -12.95 -3.66 -2.33
C THR A 81 -11.82 -4.09 -3.27
N TYR A 82 -10.77 -3.31 -3.31
CA TYR A 82 -9.59 -3.57 -4.14
C TYR A 82 -8.33 -3.38 -3.32
N ILE A 83 -7.29 -4.12 -3.66
CA ILE A 83 -5.94 -3.83 -3.20
C ILE A 83 -5.19 -3.23 -4.39
N VAL A 84 -4.55 -2.08 -4.18
CA VAL A 84 -3.73 -1.44 -5.21
C VAL A 84 -2.30 -1.42 -4.70
N MET A 85 -1.39 -2.01 -5.47
CA MET A 85 0.00 -2.09 -5.04
C MET A 85 0.95 -2.02 -6.23
N ALA A 86 2.20 -1.71 -5.95
CA ALA A 86 3.23 -1.65 -6.98
C ALA A 86 3.66 -3.05 -7.41
N SER A 87 4.11 -3.16 -8.64
CA SER A 87 4.58 -4.43 -9.18
C SER A 87 5.85 -4.92 -8.48
N ARG A 88 6.60 -4.03 -7.83
CA ARG A 88 7.84 -4.36 -7.14
C ARG A 88 8.16 -3.30 -6.09
N GLY A 89 8.93 -3.70 -5.09
CA GLY A 89 9.40 -2.79 -4.06
C GLY A 89 10.62 -1.99 -4.50
N LEU A 90 11.14 -1.20 -3.58
CA LEU A 90 12.35 -0.40 -3.80
C LEU A 90 13.55 -1.32 -4.04
N GLY A 91 14.40 -0.93 -4.97
CA GLY A 91 15.63 -1.65 -5.26
C GLY A 91 15.48 -2.86 -6.16
N THR A 92 14.30 -3.13 -6.68
CA THR A 92 14.06 -4.23 -7.58
C THR A 92 14.41 -3.84 -9.01
N PHE A 93 15.04 -4.76 -9.74
CA PHE A 93 15.45 -4.55 -11.12
C PHE A 93 14.61 -5.39 -12.08
N GLY A 94 14.53 -4.95 -13.31
CA GLY A 94 13.84 -5.68 -14.36
C GLY A 94 12.38 -5.29 -14.46
N ALA A 95 11.98 -4.74 -15.61
CA ALA A 95 10.64 -4.23 -15.83
C ALA A 95 9.56 -5.32 -15.90
N LEU A 96 9.96 -6.57 -16.15
CA LEU A 96 9.01 -7.67 -16.37
C LEU A 96 8.81 -8.56 -15.15
N LEU A 97 9.55 -8.34 -14.08
CA LEU A 97 9.48 -9.19 -12.89
C LEU A 97 8.61 -8.55 -11.82
N LEU A 98 7.74 -9.35 -11.24
CA LEU A 98 6.98 -8.94 -10.05
C LEU A 98 7.83 -9.18 -8.81
N GLY A 99 7.75 -8.25 -7.85
CA GLY A 99 8.39 -8.45 -6.56
C GLY A 99 7.79 -9.64 -5.82
N SER A 100 8.58 -10.26 -4.95
CA SER A 100 8.15 -11.46 -4.24
C SER A 100 6.94 -11.23 -3.35
N GLU A 101 6.87 -10.06 -2.69
CA GLU A 101 5.74 -9.74 -1.82
C GLU A 101 4.48 -9.47 -2.65
N THR A 102 4.61 -8.84 -3.81
CA THR A 102 3.48 -8.67 -4.74
C THR A 102 2.93 -10.02 -5.18
N GLN A 103 3.82 -10.96 -5.51
CA GLN A 103 3.40 -12.32 -5.90
C GLN A 103 2.64 -13.01 -4.78
N LYS A 104 3.08 -12.86 -3.53
CA LYS A 104 2.39 -13.45 -2.38
C LYS A 104 1.00 -12.86 -2.19
N VAL A 105 0.86 -11.54 -2.32
CA VAL A 105 -0.44 -10.91 -2.23
C VAL A 105 -1.37 -11.42 -3.32
N LEU A 106 -0.89 -11.50 -4.57
CA LEU A 106 -1.68 -12.01 -5.68
C LEU A 106 -2.17 -13.43 -5.44
N SER A 107 -1.31 -14.29 -4.87
CA SER A 107 -1.66 -15.70 -4.66
C SER A 107 -2.60 -15.91 -3.47
N GLN A 108 -2.60 -15.03 -2.49
CA GLN A 108 -3.32 -15.21 -1.24
C GLN A 108 -4.53 -14.29 -1.08
N ALA A 109 -4.66 -13.27 -1.91
CA ALA A 109 -5.76 -12.31 -1.79
C ALA A 109 -7.10 -12.96 -2.14
N ASP A 110 -8.12 -12.57 -1.39
CA ASP A 110 -9.51 -12.99 -1.63
C ASP A 110 -10.33 -11.87 -2.30
N ARG A 111 -9.65 -10.87 -2.83
CA ARG A 111 -10.27 -9.71 -3.48
C ARG A 111 -9.41 -9.24 -4.64
N PRO A 112 -9.97 -8.44 -5.56
CA PRO A 112 -9.20 -7.97 -6.71
C PRO A 112 -7.96 -7.19 -6.30
N VAL A 113 -6.87 -7.45 -7.00
CA VAL A 113 -5.59 -6.76 -6.79
C VAL A 113 -5.20 -6.08 -8.10
N LEU A 114 -5.02 -4.77 -8.03
CA LEU A 114 -4.54 -3.97 -9.16
C LEU A 114 -3.05 -3.71 -8.97
N VAL A 115 -2.26 -4.21 -9.90
CA VAL A 115 -0.80 -4.06 -9.84
C VAL A 115 -0.38 -2.92 -10.75
N VAL A 116 0.30 -1.93 -10.19
CA VAL A 116 0.74 -0.73 -10.90
C VAL A 116 2.24 -0.81 -11.15
N ARG A 117 2.64 -0.51 -12.37
CA ARG A 117 4.06 -0.50 -12.76
C ARG A 117 4.71 0.83 -12.49
#